data_cd729eaf5a65e644dc9bb298958d68e5
#
_entry.id   cd729eaf5a65e644dc9bb298958d68e5
#
_cell.length_a   1.000
_cell.length_b   1.000
_cell.length_c   1.000
_cell.angle_alpha   90.00
_cell.angle_beta   90.00
_cell.angle_gamma   90.00
#
_symmetry.space_group_name_H-M   'P 1'
#
loop_
_entity.id
_entity.type
_entity.pdbx_description
1 polymer ?
#
loop_
_entity_poly.entity_id
_entity_poly.type
_entity_poly.pdbx_seq_one_letter_code
_entity_poly.pdbx_strand_id
1 'polypeptide(L)'
;MLIDTTVHLPVSLAMLDGIFKAPDIHELARITFRWFHFVAGVTWIGLLYFFNLVNVPLQKKLDPETKKKVNPDLLLPALWYFRWGAVVTVLAGLGYFAMFILKTDVNNANNLGGAKLNLWVLLLEWLTYPIVLFIIEFLIIKKVPALIKDGRVFAIVMIIIVGGVTFGLLKFFPAMLTIGGQNYASNKTLSIGVGGAYGIVMLLNVWGIIWPNNKRMIGAMTGGPPAAPELARQAFVASRTNAWMSLPMLLFMGTSHGDWFIFSGK
;
A
#
# COMPACT_ATOMS: atom_id res chain seq x y z
N MET A 1 40.94 7.29 29.59
CA MET A 1 39.88 7.36 30.60
C MET A 1 38.59 6.98 29.87
N LEU A 2 38.24 5.68 29.87
CA LEU A 2 37.01 5.17 29.28
C LEU A 2 35.88 5.49 30.24
N ILE A 3 34.94 6.33 29.80
CA ILE A 3 33.73 6.59 30.59
C ILE A 3 32.89 5.31 30.50
N ASP A 4 32.84 4.58 31.61
CA ASP A 4 31.95 3.44 31.82
C ASP A 4 30.50 3.98 31.89
N THR A 5 29.79 3.92 30.80
CA THR A 5 28.36 4.26 30.74
C THR A 5 27.51 3.03 31.05
N THR A 6 27.76 2.36 32.17
CA THR A 6 26.80 1.40 32.71
C THR A 6 25.57 2.17 33.19
N VAL A 7 24.52 2.22 32.33
CA VAL A 7 23.20 2.68 32.73
C VAL A 7 22.70 1.69 33.79
N HIS A 8 22.77 2.08 35.07
CA HIS A 8 22.15 1.29 36.15
C HIS A 8 20.64 1.35 35.99
N LEU A 9 20.08 0.29 35.42
CA LEU A 9 18.63 0.11 35.33
C LEU A 9 18.02 0.02 36.72
N PRO A 10 16.85 0.63 37.01
CA PRO A 10 16.11 0.44 38.24
C PRO A 10 15.93 -1.05 38.55
N VAL A 11 15.95 -1.43 39.82
CA VAL A 11 15.82 -2.83 40.28
C VAL A 11 14.62 -3.56 39.67
N SER A 12 13.52 -2.84 39.39
CA SER A 12 12.33 -3.35 38.67
C SER A 12 12.59 -3.76 37.22
N LEU A 13 13.59 -3.16 36.55
CA LEU A 13 14.02 -3.50 35.21
C LEU A 13 15.15 -4.53 35.20
N ALA A 14 15.93 -4.66 36.31
CA ALA A 14 16.93 -5.68 36.44
C ALA A 14 16.34 -7.11 36.48
N MET A 15 15.07 -7.26 36.91
CA MET A 15 14.33 -8.52 36.80
C MET A 15 14.04 -8.97 35.36
N LEU A 16 14.20 -8.08 34.39
CA LEU A 16 14.00 -8.33 32.95
C LEU A 16 15.35 -8.44 32.22
N ASP A 17 16.46 -8.47 32.94
CA ASP A 17 17.79 -8.61 32.36
C ASP A 17 17.89 -9.96 31.61
N GLY A 18 18.38 -9.90 30.38
CA GLY A 18 18.41 -11.05 29.46
C GLY A 18 17.09 -11.31 28.68
N ILE A 19 15.97 -10.68 29.07
CA ILE A 19 14.71 -10.79 28.34
C ILE A 19 14.61 -9.69 27.27
N PHE A 20 15.06 -8.48 27.58
CA PHE A 20 15.03 -7.35 26.65
C PHE A 20 16.45 -6.95 26.23
N LYS A 21 16.67 -6.93 24.92
CA LYS A 21 17.85 -6.32 24.32
C LYS A 21 17.46 -4.92 23.84
N ALA A 22 18.12 -3.88 24.33
CA ALA A 22 17.93 -2.54 23.80
C ALA A 22 18.33 -2.50 22.31
N PRO A 23 17.42 -2.13 21.38
CA PRO A 23 17.76 -2.04 19.97
C PRO A 23 18.71 -0.85 19.75
N ASP A 24 19.66 -1.00 18.83
CA ASP A 24 20.39 0.14 18.30
C ASP A 24 19.48 1.05 17.47
N ILE A 25 19.96 2.23 17.09
CA ILE A 25 19.14 3.22 16.35
C ILE A 25 18.64 2.68 15.00
N HIS A 26 19.40 1.80 14.36
CA HIS A 26 19.02 1.21 13.08
C HIS A 26 17.93 0.15 13.26
N GLU A 27 18.05 -0.70 14.28
CA GLU A 27 17.00 -1.68 14.65
C GLU A 27 15.74 -0.96 15.13
N LEU A 28 15.87 0.11 15.94
CA LEU A 28 14.75 0.92 16.40
C LEU A 28 14.00 1.53 15.22
N ALA A 29 14.71 2.13 14.25
CA ALA A 29 14.11 2.67 13.04
C ALA A 29 13.37 1.57 12.25
N ARG A 30 13.98 0.38 12.09
CA ARG A 30 13.38 -0.76 11.39
C ARG A 30 12.08 -1.23 12.08
N ILE A 31 12.09 -1.35 13.40
CA ILE A 31 10.90 -1.72 14.20
C ILE A 31 9.82 -0.66 14.05
N THR A 32 10.18 0.62 14.15
CA THR A 32 9.26 1.76 14.09
C THR A 32 8.56 1.83 12.73
N PHE A 33 9.29 1.74 11.62
CA PHE A 33 8.68 1.72 10.28
C PHE A 33 7.70 0.55 10.09
N ARG A 34 8.08 -0.65 10.56
CA ARG A 34 7.20 -1.83 10.51
C ARG A 34 5.95 -1.64 11.36
N TRP A 35 6.11 -1.14 12.59
CA TRP A 35 5.00 -0.91 13.50
C TRP A 35 3.98 0.08 12.92
N PHE A 36 4.44 1.25 12.45
CA PHE A 36 3.56 2.22 11.80
C PHE A 36 2.89 1.64 10.56
N HIS A 37 3.62 0.88 9.74
CA HIS A 37 3.06 0.21 8.56
C HIS A 37 1.92 -0.73 8.94
N PHE A 38 2.10 -1.58 9.95
CA PHE A 38 1.07 -2.52 10.39
C PHE A 38 -0.14 -1.84 11.01
N VAL A 39 0.07 -0.93 11.97
CA VAL A 39 -1.03 -0.28 12.69
C VAL A 39 -1.90 0.54 11.72
N ALA A 40 -1.27 1.35 10.89
CA ALA A 40 -1.98 2.12 9.88
C ALA A 40 -2.61 1.21 8.80
N GLY A 41 -1.92 0.12 8.42
CA GLY A 41 -2.40 -0.87 7.46
C GLY A 41 -3.65 -1.59 7.93
N VAL A 42 -3.72 -2.02 9.19
CA VAL A 42 -4.92 -2.62 9.78
C VAL A 42 -6.09 -1.65 9.71
N THR A 43 -5.87 -0.38 10.07
CA THR A 43 -6.90 0.65 9.99
C THR A 43 -7.36 0.87 8.53
N TRP A 44 -6.44 1.01 7.61
CA TRP A 44 -6.74 1.25 6.20
C TRP A 44 -7.49 0.09 5.54
N ILE A 45 -6.98 -1.13 5.66
CA ILE A 45 -7.56 -2.32 5.02
C ILE A 45 -8.87 -2.72 5.71
N GLY A 46 -8.95 -2.59 7.05
CA GLY A 46 -10.20 -2.81 7.79
C GLY A 46 -11.32 -1.89 7.33
N LEU A 47 -11.04 -0.59 7.17
CA LEU A 47 -12.01 0.36 6.64
C LEU A 47 -12.34 0.12 5.15
N LEU A 48 -11.37 -0.34 4.34
CA LEU A 48 -11.63 -0.75 2.96
C LEU A 48 -12.68 -1.86 2.89
N TYR A 49 -12.54 -2.88 3.74
CA TYR A 49 -13.50 -3.98 3.80
C TYR A 49 -14.83 -3.54 4.42
N PHE A 50 -14.81 -2.70 5.45
CA PHE A 50 -16.03 -2.08 5.97
C PHE A 50 -16.82 -1.37 4.86
N PHE A 51 -16.18 -0.49 4.09
CA PHE A 51 -16.85 0.21 3.00
C PHE A 51 -17.41 -0.73 1.95
N ASN A 52 -16.69 -1.77 1.56
CA ASN A 52 -17.10 -2.66 0.47
C ASN A 52 -18.05 -3.79 0.89
N LEU A 53 -17.91 -4.34 2.08
CA LEU A 53 -18.64 -5.52 2.52
C LEU A 53 -19.81 -5.20 3.45
N VAL A 54 -19.73 -4.11 4.21
CA VAL A 54 -20.76 -3.71 5.17
C VAL A 54 -21.53 -2.49 4.67
N ASN A 55 -20.84 -1.38 4.39
CA ASN A 55 -21.50 -0.13 4.05
C ASN A 55 -22.25 -0.20 2.70
N VAL A 56 -21.68 -0.81 1.66
CA VAL A 56 -22.36 -0.93 0.35
C VAL A 56 -23.70 -1.66 0.44
N PRO A 57 -23.83 -2.82 1.09
CA PRO A 57 -25.14 -3.46 1.32
C PRO A 57 -26.09 -2.61 2.18
N LEU A 58 -25.59 -1.96 3.24
CA LEU A 58 -26.38 -1.08 4.10
C LEU A 58 -26.98 0.08 3.30
N GLN A 59 -26.17 0.77 2.49
CA GLN A 59 -26.63 1.90 1.70
C GLN A 59 -27.76 1.55 0.72
N LYS A 60 -27.88 0.29 0.30
CA LYS A 60 -28.99 -0.16 -0.56
C LYS A 60 -30.32 -0.29 0.20
N LYS A 61 -30.26 -0.45 1.52
CA LYS A 61 -31.43 -0.64 2.39
C LYS A 61 -31.95 0.68 2.97
N LEU A 62 -31.11 1.69 3.10
CA LEU A 62 -31.46 2.98 3.66
C LEU A 62 -32.26 3.83 2.67
N ASP A 63 -33.29 4.49 3.15
CA ASP A 63 -34.03 5.53 2.42
C ASP A 63 -33.20 6.83 2.31
N PRO A 64 -33.57 7.75 1.39
CA PRO A 64 -32.80 8.98 1.15
C PRO A 64 -32.68 9.90 2.39
N GLU A 65 -33.72 10.00 3.21
CA GLU A 65 -33.70 10.87 4.39
C GLU A 65 -32.77 10.32 5.49
N THR A 66 -32.81 9.02 5.71
CA THR A 66 -31.89 8.34 6.64
C THR A 66 -30.44 8.47 6.16
N LYS A 67 -30.17 8.37 4.82
CA LYS A 67 -28.83 8.59 4.29
C LYS A 67 -28.29 9.99 4.58
N LYS A 68 -29.14 11.02 4.42
CA LYS A 68 -28.75 12.41 4.70
C LYS A 68 -28.38 12.63 6.17
N LYS A 69 -29.05 11.92 7.08
CA LYS A 69 -28.77 12.04 8.53
C LYS A 69 -27.53 11.24 8.96
N VAL A 70 -27.38 10.01 8.45
CA VAL A 70 -26.36 9.07 8.94
C VAL A 70 -25.01 9.24 8.22
N ASN A 71 -25.02 9.45 6.89
CA ASN A 71 -23.78 9.40 6.12
C ASN A 71 -22.76 10.48 6.46
N PRO A 72 -23.14 11.75 6.73
CA PRO A 72 -22.15 12.75 7.12
C PRO A 72 -21.42 12.36 8.41
N ASP A 73 -22.12 11.90 9.42
CA ASP A 73 -21.55 11.60 10.73
C ASP A 73 -20.77 10.29 10.74
N LEU A 74 -21.17 9.30 9.92
CA LEU A 74 -20.49 8.01 9.82
C LEU A 74 -19.31 8.05 8.83
N LEU A 75 -19.56 8.55 7.62
CA LEU A 75 -18.60 8.37 6.52
C LEU A 75 -17.47 9.40 6.55
N LEU A 76 -17.66 10.64 7.02
CA LEU A 76 -16.58 11.62 7.05
C LEU A 76 -15.44 11.20 8.00
N PRO A 77 -15.70 10.82 9.27
CA PRO A 77 -14.65 10.31 10.15
C PRO A 77 -14.01 9.05 9.60
N ALA A 78 -14.81 8.08 9.12
CA ALA A 78 -14.29 6.84 8.56
C ALA A 78 -13.38 7.08 7.35
N LEU A 79 -13.76 7.98 6.44
CA LEU A 79 -12.94 8.39 5.29
C LEU A 79 -11.69 9.16 5.70
N TRP A 80 -11.74 9.88 6.83
CA TRP A 80 -10.54 10.56 7.36
C TRP A 80 -9.48 9.54 7.78
N TYR A 81 -9.84 8.57 8.61
CA TYR A 81 -8.93 7.49 9.02
C TYR A 81 -8.50 6.63 7.85
N PHE A 82 -9.42 6.34 6.91
CA PHE A 82 -9.12 5.55 5.71
C PHE A 82 -8.02 6.18 4.84
N ARG A 83 -8.15 7.47 4.52
CA ARG A 83 -7.17 8.15 3.65
C ARG A 83 -5.83 8.37 4.33
N TRP A 84 -5.83 8.76 5.63
CA TRP A 84 -4.59 8.99 6.36
C TRP A 84 -3.92 7.66 6.75
N GLY A 85 -4.69 6.65 7.09
CA GLY A 85 -4.18 5.30 7.27
C GLY A 85 -3.46 4.79 6.02
N ALA A 86 -4.01 5.04 4.83
CA ALA A 86 -3.36 4.71 3.56
C ALA A 86 -2.01 5.44 3.39
N VAL A 87 -1.96 6.76 3.67
CA VAL A 87 -0.72 7.55 3.58
C VAL A 87 0.36 7.01 4.52
N VAL A 88 0.02 6.85 5.80
CA VAL A 88 0.99 6.39 6.81
C VAL A 88 1.49 4.98 6.47
N THR A 89 0.57 4.08 6.05
CA THR A 89 0.95 2.72 5.64
C THR A 89 1.94 2.73 4.49
N VAL A 90 1.64 3.47 3.42
CA VAL A 90 2.49 3.48 2.22
C VAL A 90 3.81 4.18 2.49
N LEU A 91 3.84 5.31 3.18
CA LEU A 91 5.09 6.03 3.48
C LEU A 91 6.00 5.20 4.40
N ALA A 92 5.45 4.62 5.46
CA ALA A 92 6.23 3.75 6.35
C ALA A 92 6.73 2.49 5.62
N GLY A 93 5.87 1.87 4.79
CA GLY A 93 6.24 0.73 3.97
C GLY A 93 7.31 1.04 2.93
N LEU A 94 7.21 2.18 2.25
CA LEU A 94 8.19 2.64 1.28
C LEU A 94 9.55 2.92 1.94
N GLY A 95 9.54 3.60 3.10
CA GLY A 95 10.75 3.82 3.89
C GLY A 95 11.40 2.50 4.31
N TYR A 96 10.61 1.55 4.82
CA TYR A 96 11.10 0.23 5.18
C TYR A 96 11.67 -0.53 3.97
N PHE A 97 10.96 -0.56 2.86
CA PHE A 97 11.40 -1.22 1.63
C PHE A 97 12.72 -0.65 1.10
N ALA A 98 12.80 0.68 0.97
CA ALA A 98 13.99 1.34 0.47
C ALA A 98 15.20 1.14 1.38
N MET A 99 15.04 1.38 2.70
CA MET A 99 16.17 1.46 3.64
C MET A 99 16.67 0.10 4.14
N PHE A 100 15.80 -0.92 4.20
CA PHE A 100 16.12 -2.19 4.86
C PHE A 100 16.04 -3.41 3.95
N ILE A 101 15.40 -3.31 2.78
CA ILE A 101 15.25 -4.43 1.86
C ILE A 101 15.99 -4.16 0.55
N LEU A 102 15.53 -3.21 -0.24
CA LEU A 102 16.12 -2.90 -1.54
C LEU A 102 17.60 -2.47 -1.42
N LYS A 103 17.92 -1.65 -0.38
CA LYS A 103 19.30 -1.25 -0.09
C LYS A 103 20.21 -2.46 0.14
N THR A 104 19.72 -3.51 0.78
CA THR A 104 20.51 -4.72 1.01
C THR A 104 20.85 -5.42 -0.30
N ASP A 105 19.87 -5.59 -1.20
CA ASP A 105 20.08 -6.25 -2.48
C ASP A 105 21.00 -5.41 -3.40
N VAL A 106 20.80 -4.08 -3.42
CA VAL A 106 21.68 -3.15 -4.16
C VAL A 106 23.11 -3.19 -3.63
N ASN A 107 23.31 -3.20 -2.32
CA ASN A 107 24.64 -3.31 -1.72
C ASN A 107 25.29 -4.66 -2.06
N ASN A 108 24.55 -5.75 -2.04
CA ASN A 108 25.06 -7.07 -2.44
C ASN A 108 25.47 -7.08 -3.92
N ALA A 109 24.65 -6.53 -4.81
CA ALA A 109 24.97 -6.41 -6.22
C ALA A 109 26.23 -5.54 -6.47
N ASN A 110 26.38 -4.43 -5.73
CA ASN A 110 27.53 -3.55 -5.83
C ASN A 110 28.81 -4.17 -5.25
N ASN A 111 28.73 -4.73 -4.05
CA ASN A 111 29.93 -5.21 -3.33
C ASN A 111 30.41 -6.58 -3.81
N LEU A 112 29.47 -7.49 -4.12
CA LEU A 112 29.77 -8.87 -4.54
C LEU A 112 29.77 -9.03 -6.05
N GLY A 113 28.89 -8.29 -6.75
CA GLY A 113 28.76 -8.33 -8.21
C GLY A 113 29.61 -7.30 -8.94
N GLY A 114 30.20 -6.32 -8.24
CA GLY A 114 30.96 -5.24 -8.85
C GLY A 114 30.10 -4.22 -9.63
N ALA A 115 28.79 -4.18 -9.40
CA ALA A 115 27.90 -3.19 -10.01
C ALA A 115 28.12 -1.78 -9.45
N LYS A 116 27.53 -0.78 -10.10
CA LYS A 116 27.49 0.62 -9.63
C LYS A 116 26.06 1.14 -9.62
N LEU A 117 25.17 0.36 -8.99
CA LEU A 117 23.75 0.69 -8.92
C LEU A 117 23.49 1.78 -7.89
N ASN A 118 22.60 2.72 -8.23
CA ASN A 118 22.10 3.73 -7.30
C ASN A 118 20.71 3.33 -6.79
N LEU A 119 20.58 3.18 -5.48
CA LEU A 119 19.33 2.81 -4.83
C LEU A 119 18.14 3.70 -5.21
N TRP A 120 18.36 5.02 -5.22
CA TRP A 120 17.28 5.97 -5.45
C TRP A 120 16.80 5.99 -6.90
N VAL A 121 17.75 5.78 -7.84
CA VAL A 121 17.40 5.63 -9.26
C VAL A 121 16.54 4.39 -9.46
N LEU A 122 16.98 3.26 -8.92
CA LEU A 122 16.23 2.00 -9.00
C LEU A 122 14.85 2.10 -8.36
N LEU A 123 14.73 2.80 -7.20
CA LEU A 123 13.47 3.06 -6.54
C LEU A 123 12.54 3.94 -7.38
N LEU A 124 13.07 4.99 -8.00
CA LEU A 124 12.29 5.89 -8.87
C LEU A 124 11.83 5.17 -10.15
N GLU A 125 12.66 4.36 -10.76
CA GLU A 125 12.28 3.53 -11.90
C GLU A 125 11.17 2.55 -11.54
N TRP A 126 11.28 1.85 -10.39
CA TRP A 126 10.23 0.99 -9.89
C TRP A 126 8.91 1.74 -9.64
N LEU A 127 8.96 2.95 -9.09
CA LEU A 127 7.77 3.77 -8.83
C LEU A 127 7.00 4.14 -10.11
N THR A 128 7.64 4.11 -11.27
CA THR A 128 6.94 4.37 -12.55
C THR A 128 5.83 3.34 -12.81
N TYR A 129 6.00 2.08 -12.42
CA TYR A 129 5.02 1.02 -12.64
C TYR A 129 3.67 1.29 -11.94
N PRO A 130 3.62 1.51 -10.61
CA PRO A 130 2.35 1.82 -9.95
C PRO A 130 1.76 3.16 -10.38
N ILE A 131 2.58 4.16 -10.72
CA ILE A 131 2.10 5.45 -11.23
C ILE A 131 1.42 5.28 -12.58
N VAL A 132 2.06 4.57 -13.51
CA VAL A 132 1.48 4.30 -14.85
C VAL A 132 0.20 3.47 -14.70
N LEU A 133 0.20 2.44 -13.85
CA LEU A 133 -1.00 1.65 -13.60
C LEU A 133 -2.15 2.51 -13.07
N PHE A 134 -1.88 3.37 -12.11
CA PHE A 134 -2.89 4.31 -11.60
C PHE A 134 -3.39 5.29 -12.68
N ILE A 135 -2.49 5.85 -13.50
CA ILE A 135 -2.88 6.77 -14.58
C ILE A 135 -3.83 6.07 -15.54
N ILE A 136 -3.52 4.84 -15.96
CA ILE A 136 -4.38 4.04 -16.85
C ILE A 136 -5.75 3.82 -16.20
N GLU A 137 -5.78 3.33 -14.94
CA GLU A 137 -7.03 3.11 -14.20
C GLU A 137 -7.83 4.42 -14.06
N PHE A 138 -7.17 5.51 -13.69
CA PHE A 138 -7.79 6.83 -13.53
C PHE A 138 -8.43 7.31 -14.83
N LEU A 139 -7.70 7.19 -15.95
CA LEU A 139 -8.23 7.59 -17.26
C LEU A 139 -9.42 6.72 -17.68
N ILE A 140 -9.38 5.42 -17.47
CA ILE A 140 -10.49 4.52 -17.73
C ILE A 140 -11.71 4.95 -16.90
N ILE A 141 -11.55 5.13 -15.60
CA ILE A 141 -12.66 5.49 -14.70
C ILE A 141 -13.25 6.87 -15.03
N LYS A 142 -12.42 7.85 -15.40
CA LYS A 142 -12.86 9.22 -15.65
C LYS A 142 -13.33 9.49 -17.08
N LYS A 143 -12.76 8.79 -18.07
CA LYS A 143 -12.96 9.12 -19.48
C LYS A 143 -13.74 8.07 -20.28
N VAL A 144 -13.92 6.86 -19.74
CA VAL A 144 -14.57 5.75 -20.44
C VAL A 144 -15.77 5.23 -19.63
N PRO A 145 -16.87 6.04 -19.49
CA PRO A 145 -18.03 5.66 -18.67
C PRO A 145 -18.67 4.33 -19.10
N ALA A 146 -18.63 4.02 -20.40
CA ALA A 146 -19.16 2.75 -20.92
C ALA A 146 -18.46 1.53 -20.29
N LEU A 147 -17.16 1.60 -20.07
CA LEU A 147 -16.39 0.49 -19.53
C LEU A 147 -16.68 0.24 -18.04
N ILE A 148 -16.90 1.31 -17.28
CA ILE A 148 -17.22 1.18 -15.86
C ILE A 148 -18.71 0.89 -15.60
N LYS A 149 -19.58 0.97 -16.62
CA LYS A 149 -21.00 0.67 -16.50
C LYS A 149 -21.23 -0.80 -16.16
N ASP A 150 -20.50 -1.72 -16.81
CA ASP A 150 -20.48 -3.14 -16.45
C ASP A 150 -19.26 -3.45 -15.60
N GLY A 151 -19.51 -3.83 -14.34
CA GLY A 151 -18.43 -4.15 -13.39
C GLY A 151 -17.64 -5.41 -13.76
N ARG A 152 -18.21 -6.36 -14.53
CA ARG A 152 -17.52 -7.57 -14.97
C ARG A 152 -16.53 -7.26 -16.08
N VAL A 153 -16.95 -6.50 -17.07
CA VAL A 153 -16.08 -6.04 -18.16
C VAL A 153 -14.92 -5.23 -17.60
N PHE A 154 -15.23 -4.26 -16.72
CA PHE A 154 -14.19 -3.48 -16.05
C PHE A 154 -13.21 -4.35 -15.26
N ALA A 155 -13.69 -5.33 -14.50
CA ALA A 155 -12.84 -6.24 -13.74
C ALA A 155 -11.89 -7.05 -14.65
N ILE A 156 -12.38 -7.59 -15.77
CA ILE A 156 -11.55 -8.34 -16.74
C ILE A 156 -10.45 -7.41 -17.29
N VAL A 157 -10.79 -6.20 -17.71
CA VAL A 157 -9.82 -5.24 -18.22
C VAL A 157 -8.77 -4.91 -17.17
N MET A 158 -9.18 -4.66 -15.92
CA MET A 158 -8.24 -4.38 -14.84
C MET A 158 -7.33 -5.58 -14.51
N ILE A 159 -7.86 -6.81 -14.53
CA ILE A 159 -7.05 -8.03 -14.32
C ILE A 159 -5.97 -8.15 -15.40
N ILE A 160 -6.28 -7.87 -16.65
CA ILE A 160 -5.30 -7.91 -17.75
C ILE A 160 -4.23 -6.85 -17.56
N ILE A 161 -4.63 -5.60 -17.25
CA ILE A 161 -3.69 -4.48 -17.07
C ILE A 161 -2.79 -4.71 -15.85
N VAL A 162 -3.38 -5.06 -14.70
CA VAL A 162 -2.65 -5.37 -13.47
C VAL A 162 -1.71 -6.55 -13.68
N GLY A 163 -2.17 -7.60 -14.35
CA GLY A 163 -1.34 -8.77 -14.70
C GLY A 163 -0.14 -8.41 -15.57
N GLY A 164 -0.34 -7.57 -16.59
CA GLY A 164 0.75 -7.08 -17.45
C GLY A 164 1.79 -6.26 -16.68
N VAL A 165 1.34 -5.33 -15.83
CA VAL A 165 2.23 -4.54 -14.98
C VAL A 165 2.96 -5.42 -13.96
N THR A 166 2.28 -6.41 -13.37
CA THR A 166 2.91 -7.38 -12.46
C THR A 166 3.99 -8.18 -13.15
N PHE A 167 3.73 -8.65 -14.37
CA PHE A 167 4.75 -9.33 -15.17
C PHE A 167 5.97 -8.45 -15.42
N GLY A 168 5.75 -7.17 -15.75
CA GLY A 168 6.81 -6.17 -15.89
C GLY A 168 7.63 -6.02 -14.60
N LEU A 169 6.97 -5.89 -13.43
CA LEU A 169 7.62 -5.78 -12.13
C LEU A 169 8.46 -7.00 -11.77
N LEU A 170 7.95 -8.21 -12.08
CA LEU A 170 8.67 -9.47 -11.84
C LEU A 170 9.90 -9.63 -12.74
N LYS A 171 9.94 -8.97 -13.89
CA LYS A 171 11.11 -8.92 -14.77
C LYS A 171 12.07 -7.78 -14.42
N PHE A 172 11.56 -6.67 -13.87
CA PHE A 172 12.33 -5.47 -13.60
C PHE A 172 13.46 -5.71 -12.59
N PHE A 173 13.16 -6.19 -11.38
CA PHE A 173 14.21 -6.37 -10.36
C PHE A 173 15.27 -7.40 -10.74
N PRO A 174 14.93 -8.60 -11.28
CA PRO A 174 15.95 -9.51 -11.78
C PRO A 174 16.81 -8.90 -12.90
N ALA A 175 16.21 -8.15 -13.83
CA ALA A 175 16.94 -7.51 -14.90
C ALA A 175 17.96 -6.48 -14.39
N MET A 176 17.58 -5.69 -13.37
CA MET A 176 18.43 -4.65 -12.80
C MET A 176 19.46 -5.18 -11.80
N LEU A 177 19.14 -6.29 -11.11
CA LEU A 177 19.96 -6.85 -10.03
C LEU A 177 20.71 -8.15 -10.44
N THR A 178 20.72 -8.55 -11.72
CA THR A 178 21.53 -9.67 -12.20
C THR A 178 22.84 -9.15 -12.77
N ILE A 179 23.95 -9.48 -12.12
CA ILE A 179 25.30 -9.03 -12.47
C ILE A 179 26.19 -10.26 -12.66
N GLY A 180 26.86 -10.32 -13.80
CA GLY A 180 27.74 -11.46 -14.12
C GLY A 180 27.02 -12.83 -14.14
N GLY A 181 25.73 -12.84 -14.43
CA GLY A 181 24.89 -14.05 -14.42
C GLY A 181 24.34 -14.44 -13.04
N GLN A 182 24.70 -13.73 -11.97
CA GLN A 182 24.18 -13.95 -10.62
C GLN A 182 23.05 -12.96 -10.31
N ASN A 183 21.89 -13.47 -9.89
CA ASN A 183 20.76 -12.65 -9.45
C ASN A 183 20.88 -12.30 -7.97
N TYR A 184 20.84 -11.00 -7.67
CA TYR A 184 20.87 -10.45 -6.31
C TYR A 184 19.49 -9.99 -5.82
N ALA A 185 18.44 -10.07 -6.66
CA ALA A 185 17.08 -9.75 -6.25
C ALA A 185 16.54 -10.83 -5.28
N SER A 186 16.34 -10.47 -4.02
CA SER A 186 15.79 -11.38 -3.01
C SER A 186 14.29 -11.60 -3.19
N ASN A 187 13.76 -12.71 -2.62
CA ASN A 187 12.31 -12.92 -2.51
C ASN A 187 11.61 -11.72 -1.86
N LYS A 188 12.23 -11.08 -0.86
CA LYS A 188 11.68 -9.89 -0.20
C LYS A 188 11.51 -8.74 -1.15
N THR A 189 12.52 -8.44 -1.96
CA THR A 189 12.47 -7.37 -2.97
C THR A 189 11.42 -7.66 -4.03
N LEU A 190 11.30 -8.89 -4.51
CA LEU A 190 10.29 -9.25 -5.50
C LEU A 190 8.88 -9.19 -4.93
N SER A 191 8.65 -9.79 -3.76
CA SER A 191 7.33 -9.84 -3.12
C SER A 191 6.85 -8.43 -2.73
N ILE A 192 7.69 -7.64 -2.05
CA ILE A 192 7.32 -6.27 -1.67
C ILE A 192 7.27 -5.36 -2.90
N GLY A 193 8.12 -5.59 -3.89
CA GLY A 193 8.09 -4.87 -5.16
C GLY A 193 6.73 -4.95 -5.84
N VAL A 194 6.11 -6.13 -5.87
CA VAL A 194 4.75 -6.31 -6.40
C VAL A 194 3.69 -5.81 -5.42
N GLY A 195 3.70 -6.30 -4.17
CA GLY A 195 2.70 -5.93 -3.17
C GLY A 195 2.71 -4.44 -2.83
N GLY A 196 3.89 -3.82 -2.76
CA GLY A 196 4.06 -2.39 -2.55
C GLY A 196 3.55 -1.55 -3.72
N ALA A 197 3.78 -1.99 -4.95
CA ALA A 197 3.21 -1.34 -6.13
C ALA A 197 1.67 -1.32 -6.07
N TYR A 198 1.04 -2.42 -5.70
CA TYR A 198 -0.42 -2.46 -5.49
C TYR A 198 -0.86 -1.50 -4.39
N GLY A 199 -0.15 -1.47 -3.25
CA GLY A 199 -0.44 -0.53 -2.17
C GLY A 199 -0.37 0.93 -2.61
N ILE A 200 0.60 1.29 -3.46
CA ILE A 200 0.71 2.64 -4.03
C ILE A 200 -0.47 2.97 -4.94
N VAL A 201 -0.86 2.07 -5.85
CA VAL A 201 -2.04 2.28 -6.70
C VAL A 201 -3.29 2.47 -5.85
N MET A 202 -3.46 1.63 -4.82
CA MET A 202 -4.60 1.73 -3.90
C MET A 202 -4.61 3.07 -3.14
N LEU A 203 -3.46 3.59 -2.70
CA LEU A 203 -3.32 4.91 -2.10
C LEU A 203 -3.74 6.02 -3.09
N LEU A 204 -3.23 5.95 -4.33
CA LEU A 204 -3.53 6.93 -5.36
C LEU A 204 -5.03 6.92 -5.73
N ASN A 205 -5.68 5.74 -5.75
CA ASN A 205 -7.13 5.61 -5.90
C ASN A 205 -7.90 6.29 -4.75
N VAL A 206 -7.41 6.15 -3.52
CA VAL A 206 -8.03 6.81 -2.34
C VAL A 206 -8.01 8.32 -2.51
N TRP A 207 -6.87 8.90 -2.86
CA TRP A 207 -6.73 10.37 -2.93
C TRP A 207 -7.18 10.97 -4.26
N GLY A 208 -7.04 10.25 -5.37
CA GLY A 208 -7.39 10.73 -6.71
C GLY A 208 -8.87 10.55 -7.08
N ILE A 209 -9.53 9.52 -6.54
CA ILE A 209 -10.88 9.16 -6.97
C ILE A 209 -11.84 9.03 -5.78
N ILE A 210 -11.53 8.16 -4.81
CA ILE A 210 -12.48 7.76 -3.77
C ILE A 210 -12.81 8.94 -2.87
N TRP A 211 -11.79 9.57 -2.28
CA TRP A 211 -11.99 10.69 -1.36
C TRP A 211 -12.62 11.92 -2.04
N PRO A 212 -12.13 12.44 -3.18
CA PRO A 212 -12.71 13.62 -3.80
C PRO A 212 -14.17 13.43 -4.18
N ASN A 213 -14.53 12.25 -4.69
CA ASN A 213 -15.89 11.96 -5.09
C ASN A 213 -16.82 11.83 -3.87
N ASN A 214 -16.40 11.10 -2.82
CA ASN A 214 -17.19 10.99 -1.59
C ASN A 214 -17.36 12.34 -0.87
N LYS A 215 -16.30 13.16 -0.80
CA LYS A 215 -16.39 14.51 -0.22
C LYS A 215 -17.48 15.35 -0.91
N ARG A 216 -17.55 15.30 -2.24
CA ARG A 216 -18.58 16.03 -3.01
C ARG A 216 -19.98 15.47 -2.77
N MET A 217 -20.14 14.16 -2.77
CA MET A 217 -21.43 13.51 -2.51
C MET A 217 -21.97 13.79 -1.11
N ILE A 218 -21.11 13.71 -0.09
CA ILE A 218 -21.51 14.01 1.29
C ILE A 218 -21.79 15.51 1.45
N GLY A 219 -20.99 16.38 0.86
CA GLY A 219 -21.22 17.81 0.85
C GLY A 219 -22.59 18.19 0.26
N ALA A 220 -23.02 17.52 -0.81
CA ALA A 220 -24.35 17.72 -1.39
C ALA A 220 -25.48 17.27 -0.44
N MET A 221 -25.26 16.29 0.43
CA MET A 221 -26.23 15.86 1.44
C MET A 221 -26.40 16.88 2.57
N THR A 222 -25.37 17.70 2.83
CA THR A 222 -25.33 18.71 3.90
C THR A 222 -25.58 20.14 3.41
N GLY A 223 -26.26 20.29 2.25
CA GLY A 223 -26.64 21.61 1.72
C GLY A 223 -25.63 22.23 0.74
N GLY A 224 -24.59 21.52 0.35
CA GLY A 224 -23.65 21.95 -0.67
C GLY A 224 -24.19 21.77 -2.10
N PRO A 225 -23.42 22.14 -3.14
CA PRO A 225 -23.82 22.00 -4.53
C PRO A 225 -24.17 20.54 -4.89
N PRO A 226 -25.14 20.30 -5.80
CA PRO A 226 -25.49 18.97 -6.23
C PRO A 226 -24.30 18.19 -6.77
N ALA A 227 -24.16 16.93 -6.35
CA ALA A 227 -23.09 16.05 -6.82
C ALA A 227 -23.46 15.45 -8.17
N ALA A 228 -22.49 15.41 -9.09
CA ALA A 228 -22.67 14.77 -10.39
C ALA A 228 -22.95 13.25 -10.22
N PRO A 229 -23.91 12.68 -10.97
CA PRO A 229 -24.38 11.30 -10.78
C PRO A 229 -23.28 10.24 -10.94
N GLU A 230 -22.30 10.49 -11.80
CA GLU A 230 -21.20 9.56 -12.08
C GLU A 230 -20.21 9.40 -10.92
N LEU A 231 -20.16 10.35 -9.97
CA LEU A 231 -19.19 10.32 -8.86
C LEU A 231 -19.36 9.09 -7.98
N ALA A 232 -20.60 8.68 -7.73
CA ALA A 232 -20.92 7.48 -6.95
C ALA A 232 -20.37 6.22 -7.63
N ARG A 233 -20.57 6.09 -8.95
CA ARG A 233 -20.09 4.94 -9.70
C ARG A 233 -18.57 4.90 -9.76
N GLN A 234 -17.92 6.04 -10.03
CA GLN A 234 -16.46 6.16 -10.06
C GLN A 234 -15.84 5.78 -8.71
N ALA A 235 -16.35 6.34 -7.60
CA ALA A 235 -15.86 6.02 -6.26
C ALA A 235 -16.07 4.53 -5.91
N PHE A 236 -17.23 3.97 -6.26
CA PHE A 236 -17.54 2.56 -6.05
C PHE A 236 -16.57 1.64 -6.80
N VAL A 237 -16.34 1.91 -8.10
CA VAL A 237 -15.48 1.07 -8.93
C VAL A 237 -14.03 1.11 -8.43
N ALA A 238 -13.48 2.30 -8.17
CA ALA A 238 -12.14 2.46 -7.62
C ALA A 238 -11.99 1.78 -6.25
N SER A 239 -12.99 1.92 -5.36
CA SER A 239 -12.97 1.26 -4.06
C SER A 239 -13.06 -0.27 -4.18
N ARG A 240 -13.85 -0.77 -5.14
CA ARG A 240 -13.96 -2.21 -5.42
C ARG A 240 -12.67 -2.78 -6.01
N THR A 241 -12.00 -2.05 -6.90
CA THR A 241 -10.66 -2.42 -7.39
C THR A 241 -9.66 -2.52 -6.25
N ASN A 242 -9.63 -1.53 -5.35
CA ASN A 242 -8.78 -1.59 -4.17
C ASN A 242 -9.08 -2.82 -3.31
N ALA A 243 -10.35 -3.15 -3.08
CA ALA A 243 -10.72 -4.32 -2.29
C ALA A 243 -10.24 -5.65 -2.91
N TRP A 244 -10.32 -5.81 -4.23
CA TRP A 244 -9.79 -6.99 -4.92
C TRP A 244 -8.27 -6.99 -4.98
N MET A 245 -7.65 -5.83 -5.24
CA MET A 245 -6.19 -5.69 -5.30
C MET A 245 -5.53 -5.91 -3.93
N SER A 246 -6.26 -5.64 -2.83
CA SER A 246 -5.75 -5.88 -1.48
C SER A 246 -5.45 -7.36 -1.19
N LEU A 247 -6.14 -8.30 -1.84
CA LEU A 247 -5.94 -9.73 -1.62
C LEU A 247 -4.55 -10.19 -2.09
N PRO A 248 -4.15 -10.02 -3.36
CA PRO A 248 -2.79 -10.33 -3.79
C PRO A 248 -1.74 -9.42 -3.12
N MET A 249 -2.05 -8.15 -2.82
CA MET A 249 -1.16 -7.29 -2.05
C MET A 249 -0.79 -7.92 -0.70
N LEU A 250 -1.79 -8.35 0.09
CA LEU A 250 -1.57 -8.99 1.38
C LEU A 250 -0.83 -10.32 1.26
N LEU A 251 -1.11 -11.11 0.20
CA LEU A 251 -0.38 -12.33 -0.08
C LEU A 251 1.12 -12.04 -0.27
N PHE A 252 1.47 -11.11 -1.15
CA PHE A 252 2.86 -10.74 -1.41
C PHE A 252 3.54 -10.12 -0.17
N MET A 253 2.82 -9.29 0.62
CA MET A 253 3.34 -8.78 1.89
C MET A 253 3.60 -9.90 2.90
N GLY A 254 2.70 -10.86 3.04
CA GLY A 254 2.84 -12.01 3.94
C GLY A 254 4.00 -12.92 3.56
N THR A 255 4.19 -13.20 2.26
CA THR A 255 5.24 -14.09 1.74
C THR A 255 6.60 -13.42 1.58
N SER A 256 6.71 -12.12 1.86
CA SER A 256 7.99 -11.40 1.87
C SER A 256 8.85 -11.66 3.11
N HIS A 257 8.27 -12.22 4.18
CA HIS A 257 8.93 -12.47 5.45
C HIS A 257 8.73 -13.93 5.89
N GLY A 258 9.70 -14.44 6.67
CA GLY A 258 9.71 -15.84 7.10
C GLY A 258 10.23 -16.79 6.02
N ASP A 259 9.90 -18.07 6.14
CA ASP A 259 10.40 -19.14 5.29
C ASP A 259 9.46 -19.47 4.10
N TRP A 260 8.46 -18.64 3.87
CA TRP A 260 7.43 -18.82 2.84
C TRP A 260 7.79 -18.01 1.61
N PHE A 261 8.57 -18.62 0.72
CA PHE A 261 9.03 -17.96 -0.50
C PHE A 261 8.13 -18.30 -1.68
N ILE A 262 7.64 -17.27 -2.38
CA ILE A 262 6.98 -17.43 -3.69
C ILE A 262 8.03 -17.38 -4.80
N PHE A 263 9.09 -16.61 -4.60
CA PHE A 263 10.14 -16.40 -5.60
C PHE A 263 11.45 -17.04 -5.16
N SER A 264 12.19 -17.58 -6.12
CA SER A 264 13.48 -18.27 -5.92
C SER A 264 14.67 -17.36 -5.66
N GLY A 265 14.47 -16.13 -5.23
CA GLY A 265 15.55 -15.23 -4.80
C GLY A 265 16.14 -15.67 -3.45
N LYS A 266 17.48 -15.70 -3.32
CA LYS A 266 18.19 -16.02 -2.08
C LYS A 266 18.02 -14.93 -1.03
#